data_0727014e41530396b1c71021b4d276d4
#
_entry.id   0727014e41530396b1c71021b4d276d4
#
_cell.length_a   1.000
_cell.length_b   1.000
_cell.length_c   1.000
_cell.angle_alpha   90.00
_cell.angle_beta   90.00
_cell.angle_gamma   90.00
#
_symmetry.space_group_name_H-M   'P 1'
#
loop_
_entity.id
_entity.type
_entity.pdbx_description
1 polymer ?
#
loop_
_entity_poly.entity_id
_entity_poly.type
_entity_poly.pdbx_seq_one_letter_code
_entity_poly.pdbx_strand_id
1 'polypeptide(L)'
;MYVVARHEDARAMVQDHETFSSSSTLIGSKFDGSIFENYNKMLAEKGWARVDTLSWTDPPEHGRYRAIVDKVFNVRYVRELQPHIAQVANDLIDKFIDRGECEFVSEFALPLPGIIIAEQLGLDRSKYATFKRWANAIVTPGVVPMNHDQLRATAEIELEMQHYLAATFEERRVSPTDDLISKLVHAGGEDERPLSMHELQSTMCQLIAAGYDTTISALGTGLWLLLRFPEQMAKLRSNPTLVRGFVAESLRYEAPVQGMFRVATRDVEIAGTMIPEGSLVMARFGAANHDPSKFACPHQFDMERKNAGAHLAFGNGIHFCVGRLLAMEELETAFSILLSRLDDITLAQPLPDLPHKMHPTIHSLKELPIRFTKVA
;
A
#
# COMPACT_ATOMS: atom_id res chain seq x y z
N MET A 1 17.00 -13.41 -13.34
CA MET A 1 15.64 -13.08 -12.87
C MET A 1 14.63 -13.55 -13.91
N TYR A 2 13.56 -14.18 -13.49
CA TYR A 2 12.42 -14.58 -14.31
C TYR A 2 11.22 -13.70 -14.03
N VAL A 3 10.30 -13.54 -15.00
CA VAL A 3 9.08 -12.75 -14.84
C VAL A 3 7.89 -13.60 -15.27
N VAL A 4 6.92 -13.75 -14.37
CA VAL A 4 5.66 -14.48 -14.60
C VAL A 4 4.55 -13.46 -14.80
N ALA A 5 3.96 -13.43 -16.00
CA ALA A 5 3.05 -12.38 -16.45
C ALA A 5 1.62 -12.87 -16.76
N ARG A 6 1.41 -14.17 -17.05
CA ARG A 6 0.06 -14.72 -17.24
C ARG A 6 -0.67 -14.81 -15.90
N HIS A 7 -1.96 -14.51 -15.91
CA HIS A 7 -2.74 -14.40 -14.67
C HIS A 7 -2.72 -15.69 -13.83
N GLU A 8 -3.03 -16.83 -14.42
CA GLU A 8 -3.10 -18.10 -13.69
C GLU A 8 -1.72 -18.53 -13.18
N ASP A 9 -0.65 -18.33 -13.96
CA ASP A 9 0.71 -18.66 -13.55
C ASP A 9 1.18 -17.75 -12.39
N ALA A 10 0.95 -16.44 -12.50
CA ALA A 10 1.31 -15.49 -11.45
C ALA A 10 0.52 -15.78 -10.15
N ARG A 11 -0.76 -16.14 -10.29
CA ARG A 11 -1.61 -16.55 -9.17
C ARG A 11 -1.10 -17.83 -8.52
N ALA A 12 -0.83 -18.86 -9.33
CA ALA A 12 -0.31 -20.14 -8.84
C ALA A 12 1.04 -19.96 -8.13
N MET A 13 1.95 -19.18 -8.72
CA MET A 13 3.25 -18.88 -8.14
C MET A 13 3.14 -18.24 -6.74
N VAL A 14 2.26 -17.25 -6.53
CA VAL A 14 2.14 -16.59 -5.21
C VAL A 14 1.34 -17.42 -4.20
N GLN A 15 0.65 -18.47 -4.63
CA GLN A 15 -0.01 -19.44 -3.75
C GLN A 15 0.94 -20.54 -3.27
N ASP A 16 1.92 -20.91 -4.08
CA ASP A 16 2.90 -21.96 -3.79
C ASP A 16 4.10 -21.39 -3.01
N HIS A 17 3.87 -21.11 -1.73
CA HIS A 17 4.90 -20.56 -0.84
C HIS A 17 6.02 -21.56 -0.50
N GLU A 18 5.81 -22.86 -0.70
CA GLU A 18 6.84 -23.88 -0.50
C GLU A 18 7.89 -23.82 -1.62
N THR A 19 7.45 -23.58 -2.86
CA THR A 19 8.34 -23.44 -4.02
C THR A 19 8.85 -22.02 -4.21
N PHE A 20 8.07 -21.00 -3.82
CA PHE A 20 8.40 -19.58 -4.06
C PHE A 20 8.43 -18.79 -2.76
N SER A 21 9.59 -18.77 -2.13
CA SER A 21 9.83 -18.14 -0.83
C SER A 21 9.73 -16.62 -0.89
N SER A 22 9.15 -16.05 0.18
CA SER A 22 9.10 -14.61 0.44
C SER A 22 10.22 -14.11 1.35
N SER A 23 11.13 -15.00 1.80
CA SER A 23 12.17 -14.68 2.77
C SER A 23 13.01 -13.48 2.32
N SER A 24 13.13 -12.45 3.18
CA SER A 24 13.95 -11.29 2.92
C SER A 24 15.42 -11.66 2.75
N THR A 25 15.91 -12.65 3.49
CA THR A 25 17.28 -13.15 3.40
C THR A 25 17.56 -13.73 2.01
N LEU A 26 16.65 -14.56 1.49
CA LEU A 26 16.81 -15.15 0.16
C LEU A 26 16.69 -14.09 -0.94
N ILE A 27 15.70 -13.20 -0.86
CA ILE A 27 15.51 -12.11 -1.82
C ILE A 27 16.67 -11.14 -1.73
N GLY A 28 17.06 -10.72 -0.53
CA GLY A 28 18.16 -9.77 -0.28
C GLY A 28 19.50 -10.26 -0.79
N SER A 29 19.77 -11.58 -0.73
CA SER A 29 21.00 -12.16 -1.27
C SER A 29 21.18 -11.97 -2.79
N LYS A 30 20.16 -11.52 -3.52
CA LYS A 30 20.19 -11.25 -4.96
C LYS A 30 20.56 -9.80 -5.29
N PHE A 31 20.73 -8.94 -4.26
CA PHE A 31 21.07 -7.53 -4.41
C PHE A 31 22.29 -7.20 -3.57
N ASP A 32 23.07 -6.21 -4.00
CA ASP A 32 24.15 -5.67 -3.19
C ASP A 32 23.56 -4.75 -2.09
N GLY A 33 23.60 -5.23 -0.87
CA GLY A 33 23.10 -4.52 0.32
C GLY A 33 24.17 -3.75 1.09
N SER A 34 25.44 -3.75 0.63
CA SER A 34 26.57 -3.18 1.38
C SER A 34 26.40 -1.71 1.76
N ILE A 35 25.73 -0.93 0.93
CA ILE A 35 25.43 0.48 1.19
C ILE A 35 24.56 0.68 2.45
N PHE A 36 23.76 -0.33 2.84
CA PHE A 36 22.87 -0.28 4.00
C PHE A 36 23.53 -0.76 5.31
N GLU A 37 24.78 -1.22 5.30
CA GLU A 37 25.44 -1.74 6.49
C GLU A 37 25.46 -0.72 7.65
N ASN A 38 25.90 0.50 7.37
CA ASN A 38 25.94 1.57 8.38
C ASN A 38 24.53 1.98 8.85
N TYR A 39 23.56 2.01 7.94
CA TYR A 39 22.15 2.28 8.25
C TYR A 39 21.60 1.22 9.22
N ASN A 40 21.74 -0.05 8.88
CA ASN A 40 21.28 -1.16 9.72
C ASN A 40 22.00 -1.22 11.07
N LYS A 41 23.32 -0.92 11.08
CA LYS A 41 24.10 -0.83 12.31
C LYS A 41 23.59 0.27 13.23
N MET A 42 23.28 1.46 12.69
CA MET A 42 22.72 2.56 13.49
C MET A 42 21.37 2.16 14.12
N LEU A 43 20.49 1.52 13.38
CA LEU A 43 19.21 1.04 13.92
C LEU A 43 19.41 0.01 15.03
N ALA A 44 20.37 -0.91 14.85
CA ALA A 44 20.66 -1.95 15.84
C ALA A 44 21.29 -1.39 17.14
N GLU A 45 22.17 -0.39 17.02
CA GLU A 45 22.90 0.18 18.17
C GLU A 45 22.09 1.22 18.94
N LYS A 46 21.21 2.00 18.26
CA LYS A 46 20.52 3.15 18.86
C LYS A 46 19.01 2.98 18.96
N GLY A 47 18.48 1.92 18.42
CA GLY A 47 17.05 1.60 18.39
C GLY A 47 16.83 0.11 18.35
N TRP A 48 16.00 -0.35 17.39
CA TRP A 48 15.66 -1.76 17.21
C TRP A 48 16.01 -2.21 15.80
N ALA A 49 16.88 -3.22 15.71
CA ALA A 49 17.18 -3.87 14.44
C ALA A 49 15.88 -4.40 13.79
N ARG A 50 15.77 -4.25 12.49
CA ARG A 50 14.65 -4.84 11.73
C ARG A 50 14.75 -6.37 11.78
N VAL A 51 13.62 -7.01 11.96
CA VAL A 51 13.44 -8.46 11.90
C VAL A 51 12.37 -8.79 10.88
N ASP A 52 12.46 -9.95 10.28
CA ASP A 52 11.47 -10.40 9.30
C ASP A 52 10.13 -10.66 9.98
N THR A 53 9.09 -10.07 9.43
CA THR A 53 7.70 -10.25 9.86
C THR A 53 6.79 -10.26 8.63
N LEU A 54 5.56 -10.70 8.76
CA LEU A 54 4.49 -10.63 7.73
C LEU A 54 4.97 -10.98 6.30
N SER A 55 5.12 -9.98 5.45
CA SER A 55 5.41 -10.14 4.01
C SER A 55 6.81 -10.67 3.69
N TRP A 56 7.71 -10.72 4.68
CA TRP A 56 9.09 -11.16 4.54
C TRP A 56 9.38 -12.51 5.20
N THR A 57 8.33 -13.24 5.61
CA THR A 57 8.44 -14.55 6.25
C THR A 57 7.62 -15.59 5.51
N ASP A 58 8.06 -16.85 5.59
CA ASP A 58 7.32 -18.02 5.14
C ASP A 58 6.76 -18.77 6.36
N PRO A 59 5.84 -19.73 6.21
CA PRO A 59 5.42 -20.60 7.30
C PRO A 59 6.59 -21.40 7.92
N PRO A 60 6.57 -21.65 9.25
CA PRO A 60 5.42 -21.40 10.16
C PRO A 60 5.33 -19.96 10.70
N GLU A 61 6.41 -19.18 10.66
CA GLU A 61 6.50 -17.84 11.28
C GLU A 61 5.48 -16.87 10.70
N HIS A 62 5.27 -16.90 9.37
CA HIS A 62 4.25 -16.08 8.70
C HIS A 62 2.87 -16.25 9.34
N GLY A 63 2.48 -17.51 9.64
CA GLY A 63 1.16 -17.83 10.21
C GLY A 63 0.93 -17.11 11.55
N ARG A 64 1.96 -17.04 12.40
CA ARG A 64 1.90 -16.35 13.69
C ARG A 64 1.65 -14.84 13.51
N TYR A 65 2.45 -14.16 12.69
CA TYR A 65 2.28 -12.72 12.46
C TYR A 65 0.92 -12.43 11.81
N ARG A 66 0.55 -13.24 10.84
CA ARG A 66 -0.71 -13.11 10.13
C ARG A 66 -1.92 -13.23 11.05
N ALA A 67 -1.93 -14.23 11.93
CA ALA A 67 -3.01 -14.44 12.90
C ALA A 67 -3.21 -13.23 13.83
N ILE A 68 -2.12 -12.56 14.23
CA ILE A 68 -2.18 -11.35 15.05
C ILE A 68 -2.79 -10.19 14.27
N VAL A 69 -2.28 -9.93 13.05
CA VAL A 69 -2.68 -8.76 12.27
C VAL A 69 -4.10 -8.91 11.72
N ASP A 70 -4.53 -10.12 11.32
CA ASP A 70 -5.89 -10.39 10.85
C ASP A 70 -6.96 -10.15 11.95
N LYS A 71 -6.62 -10.36 13.23
CA LYS A 71 -7.51 -10.01 14.35
C LYS A 71 -7.79 -8.49 14.41
N VAL A 72 -6.82 -7.68 13.99
CA VAL A 72 -6.92 -6.22 14.00
C VAL A 72 -7.64 -5.71 12.77
N PHE A 73 -7.19 -6.11 11.56
CA PHE A 73 -7.74 -5.63 10.28
C PHE A 73 -8.98 -6.42 9.85
N ASN A 74 -10.04 -6.34 10.63
CA ASN A 74 -11.30 -7.04 10.37
C ASN A 74 -12.41 -6.08 9.89
N VAL A 75 -13.55 -6.64 9.44
CA VAL A 75 -14.69 -5.88 8.91
C VAL A 75 -15.24 -4.88 9.93
N ARG A 76 -15.25 -5.23 11.23
CA ARG A 76 -15.75 -4.34 12.28
C ARG A 76 -14.86 -3.10 12.42
N TYR A 77 -13.55 -3.29 12.50
CA TYR A 77 -12.57 -2.21 12.58
C TYR A 77 -12.72 -1.21 11.41
N VAL A 78 -12.83 -1.73 10.19
CA VAL A 78 -12.98 -0.88 9.00
C VAL A 78 -14.30 -0.09 9.02
N ARG A 79 -15.41 -0.71 9.43
CA ARG A 79 -16.69 -0.01 9.57
C ARG A 79 -16.67 1.09 10.63
N GLU A 80 -15.96 0.88 11.73
CA GLU A 80 -15.77 1.88 12.77
C GLU A 80 -14.95 3.08 12.28
N LEU A 81 -14.01 2.88 11.35
CA LEU A 81 -13.21 3.95 10.74
C LEU A 81 -13.93 4.71 9.62
N GLN A 82 -14.94 4.15 8.97
CA GLN A 82 -15.59 4.74 7.80
C GLN A 82 -16.09 6.18 8.02
N PRO A 83 -16.79 6.54 9.11
CA PRO A 83 -17.20 7.92 9.35
C PRO A 83 -16.02 8.88 9.49
N HIS A 84 -14.94 8.40 10.08
CA HIS A 84 -13.72 9.19 10.24
C HIS A 84 -13.01 9.41 8.91
N ILE A 85 -12.90 8.38 8.06
CA ILE A 85 -12.39 8.51 6.68
C ILE A 85 -13.20 9.56 5.91
N ALA A 86 -14.52 9.51 6.02
CA ALA A 86 -15.41 10.47 5.38
C ALA A 86 -15.17 11.91 5.87
N GLN A 87 -14.98 12.09 7.17
CA GLN A 87 -14.66 13.40 7.74
C GLN A 87 -13.31 13.93 7.24
N VAL A 88 -12.26 13.11 7.26
CA VAL A 88 -10.93 13.51 6.77
C VAL A 88 -11.00 13.91 5.29
N ALA A 89 -11.72 13.14 4.45
CA ALA A 89 -11.90 13.46 3.04
C ALA A 89 -12.59 14.81 2.84
N ASN A 90 -13.66 15.09 3.59
CA ASN A 90 -14.36 16.39 3.55
C ASN A 90 -13.45 17.53 3.99
N ASP A 91 -12.75 17.40 5.12
CA ASP A 91 -11.83 18.42 5.65
C ASP A 91 -10.70 18.76 4.66
N LEU A 92 -10.25 17.77 3.90
CA LEU A 92 -9.23 17.99 2.85
C LEU A 92 -9.81 18.74 1.66
N ILE A 93 -11.00 18.38 1.20
CA ILE A 93 -11.67 19.07 0.09
C ILE A 93 -11.98 20.51 0.47
N ASP A 94 -12.42 20.79 1.70
CA ASP A 94 -12.70 22.14 2.19
C ASP A 94 -11.51 23.09 2.07
N LYS A 95 -10.28 22.57 2.10
CA LYS A 95 -9.07 23.41 1.96
C LYS A 95 -8.86 23.97 0.56
N PHE A 96 -9.42 23.35 -0.46
CA PHE A 96 -9.18 23.76 -1.86
C PHE A 96 -10.44 24.02 -2.68
N ILE A 97 -11.63 23.63 -2.19
CA ILE A 97 -12.87 23.67 -2.99
C ILE A 97 -13.20 25.06 -3.51
N ASP A 98 -12.94 26.11 -2.73
CA ASP A 98 -13.24 27.49 -3.11
C ASP A 98 -12.19 28.10 -4.07
N ARG A 99 -11.06 27.41 -4.29
CA ARG A 99 -10.05 27.83 -5.28
C ARG A 99 -10.41 27.38 -6.71
N GLY A 100 -11.27 26.36 -6.85
CA GLY A 100 -11.62 25.77 -8.15
C GLY A 100 -10.47 24.99 -8.81
N GLU A 101 -9.35 24.82 -8.12
CA GLU A 101 -8.19 24.03 -8.56
C GLU A 101 -7.38 23.48 -7.39
N CYS A 102 -6.69 22.37 -7.60
CA CYS A 102 -5.72 21.83 -6.64
C CYS A 102 -4.68 20.93 -7.32
N GLU A 103 -3.58 20.66 -6.62
CA GLU A 103 -2.70 19.55 -6.94
C GLU A 103 -3.18 18.33 -6.16
N PHE A 104 -3.93 17.44 -6.84
CA PHE A 104 -4.69 16.37 -6.21
C PHE A 104 -3.83 15.39 -5.42
N VAL A 105 -2.62 15.06 -5.93
CA VAL A 105 -1.75 14.09 -5.23
C VAL A 105 -1.30 14.64 -3.89
N SER A 106 -0.76 15.86 -3.84
CA SER A 106 -0.20 16.43 -2.60
C SER A 106 -1.25 16.99 -1.66
N GLU A 107 -2.41 17.45 -2.17
CA GLU A 107 -3.44 18.10 -1.36
C GLU A 107 -4.56 17.16 -0.91
N PHE A 108 -4.74 16.01 -1.59
CA PHE A 108 -5.79 15.05 -1.24
C PHE A 108 -5.27 13.60 -1.12
N ALA A 109 -4.70 13.03 -2.20
CA ALA A 109 -4.36 11.61 -2.24
C ALA A 109 -3.30 11.22 -1.21
N LEU A 110 -2.31 12.08 -0.96
CA LEU A 110 -1.23 11.87 -0.01
C LEU A 110 -1.67 12.11 1.45
N PRO A 111 -2.38 13.21 1.80
CA PRO A 111 -2.77 13.43 3.18
C PRO A 111 -3.89 12.50 3.67
N LEU A 112 -4.80 12.02 2.83
CA LEU A 112 -5.91 11.19 3.28
C LEU A 112 -5.45 9.91 4.03
N PRO A 113 -4.76 8.95 3.41
CA PRO A 113 -4.29 7.75 4.12
C PRO A 113 -3.26 8.09 5.20
N GLY A 114 -2.45 9.13 4.97
CA GLY A 114 -1.42 9.53 5.92
C GLY A 114 -1.98 10.06 7.25
N ILE A 115 -3.07 10.83 7.23
CA ILE A 115 -3.75 11.30 8.44
C ILE A 115 -4.38 10.11 9.16
N ILE A 116 -5.08 9.23 8.43
CA ILE A 116 -5.75 8.06 8.99
C ILE A 116 -4.74 7.16 9.72
N ILE A 117 -3.62 6.82 9.07
CA ILE A 117 -2.58 5.99 9.69
C ILE A 117 -1.94 6.72 10.87
N ALA A 118 -1.61 8.02 10.74
CA ALA A 118 -0.97 8.79 11.82
C ALA A 118 -1.84 8.80 13.10
N GLU A 119 -3.13 9.03 12.97
CA GLU A 119 -4.05 9.01 14.09
C GLU A 119 -4.20 7.61 14.70
N GLN A 120 -4.16 6.55 13.89
CA GLN A 120 -4.13 5.16 14.37
C GLN A 120 -2.81 4.80 15.10
N LEU A 121 -1.75 5.59 14.91
CA LEU A 121 -0.51 5.52 15.68
C LEU A 121 -0.52 6.41 16.93
N GLY A 122 -1.68 6.97 17.29
CA GLY A 122 -1.82 7.87 18.43
C GLY A 122 -1.24 9.27 18.21
N LEU A 123 -0.91 9.63 16.97
CA LEU A 123 -0.49 10.99 16.63
C LEU A 123 -1.71 11.91 16.48
N ASP A 124 -1.63 13.07 17.09
CA ASP A 124 -2.56 14.15 16.79
C ASP A 124 -2.42 14.62 15.32
N ARG A 125 -3.54 15.00 14.70
CA ARG A 125 -3.58 15.48 13.30
C ARG A 125 -2.59 16.62 13.01
N SER A 126 -2.31 17.48 13.98
CA SER A 126 -1.31 18.54 13.84
C SER A 126 0.10 18.01 13.61
N LYS A 127 0.38 16.74 13.97
CA LYS A 127 1.66 16.05 13.77
C LYS A 127 1.76 15.29 12.46
N TYR A 128 0.80 15.46 11.54
CA TYR A 128 0.83 14.79 10.23
C TYR A 128 2.16 15.03 9.47
N ALA A 129 2.73 16.24 9.55
CA ALA A 129 4.03 16.53 8.92
C ALA A 129 5.16 15.65 9.48
N THR A 130 5.13 15.35 10.78
CA THR A 130 6.08 14.42 11.42
C THR A 130 5.88 12.99 10.90
N PHE A 131 4.62 12.52 10.87
CA PHE A 131 4.30 11.22 10.29
C PHE A 131 4.78 11.09 8.83
N LYS A 132 4.49 12.07 7.99
CA LYS A 132 4.93 12.11 6.58
C LYS A 132 6.45 11.97 6.47
N ARG A 133 7.20 12.66 7.34
CA ARG A 133 8.68 12.56 7.38
C ARG A 133 9.13 11.15 7.75
N TRP A 134 8.49 10.53 8.74
CA TRP A 134 8.78 9.15 9.16
C TRP A 134 8.43 8.13 8.07
N ALA A 135 7.25 8.22 7.47
CA ALA A 135 6.82 7.34 6.39
C ALA A 135 7.79 7.41 5.19
N ASN A 136 8.22 8.61 4.81
CA ASN A 136 9.22 8.79 3.76
C ASN A 136 10.57 8.14 4.13
N ALA A 137 11.00 8.23 5.39
CA ALA A 137 12.25 7.61 5.84
C ALA A 137 12.21 6.07 5.77
N ILE A 138 11.05 5.46 5.94
CA ILE A 138 10.89 4.00 5.81
C ILE A 138 10.89 3.58 4.33
N VAL A 139 10.20 4.34 3.47
CA VAL A 139 9.93 3.94 2.08
C VAL A 139 11.08 4.30 1.13
N THR A 140 11.72 5.45 1.33
CA THR A 140 12.73 5.97 0.41
C THR A 140 13.98 5.09 0.25
N PRO A 141 14.57 4.52 1.34
CA PRO A 141 15.69 3.60 1.22
C PRO A 141 15.31 2.34 0.41
N GLY A 142 16.06 2.02 -0.62
CA GLY A 142 15.77 0.89 -1.51
C GLY A 142 14.90 1.24 -2.73
N VAL A 143 14.38 2.46 -2.79
CA VAL A 143 13.60 2.97 -3.92
C VAL A 143 14.38 4.02 -4.71
N VAL A 144 15.01 4.94 -4.00
CA VAL A 144 15.80 6.02 -4.58
C VAL A 144 17.27 5.77 -4.25
N PRO A 145 18.20 5.87 -5.22
CA PRO A 145 19.62 5.82 -4.95
C PRO A 145 20.00 6.89 -3.92
N MET A 146 20.67 6.49 -2.84
CA MET A 146 21.07 7.36 -1.75
C MET A 146 22.57 7.17 -1.47
N ASN A 147 23.26 8.26 -1.11
CA ASN A 147 24.61 8.18 -0.59
C ASN A 147 24.61 7.88 0.92
N HIS A 148 25.80 7.64 1.49
CA HIS A 148 25.94 7.30 2.92
C HIS A 148 25.43 8.40 3.86
N ASP A 149 25.59 9.68 3.54
CA ASP A 149 25.11 10.79 4.39
C ASP A 149 23.57 10.88 4.36
N GLN A 150 22.95 10.66 3.20
CA GLN A 150 21.50 10.61 3.06
C GLN A 150 20.91 9.41 3.83
N LEU A 151 21.54 8.23 3.73
CA LEU A 151 21.12 7.05 4.49
C LEU A 151 21.26 7.27 5.99
N ARG A 152 22.33 7.92 6.45
CA ARG A 152 22.51 8.27 7.85
C ARG A 152 21.43 9.20 8.36
N ALA A 153 21.14 10.29 7.63
CA ALA A 153 20.06 11.22 7.97
C ALA A 153 18.70 10.52 8.01
N THR A 154 18.46 9.60 7.08
CA THR A 154 17.23 8.79 7.04
C THR A 154 17.15 7.85 8.24
N ALA A 155 18.26 7.20 8.64
CA ALA A 155 18.29 6.36 9.84
C ALA A 155 17.99 7.16 11.12
N GLU A 156 18.46 8.41 11.22
CA GLU A 156 18.15 9.30 12.36
C GLU A 156 16.64 9.60 12.46
N ILE A 157 15.98 9.82 11.31
CA ILE A 157 14.51 10.02 11.26
C ILE A 157 13.76 8.73 11.64
N GLU A 158 14.22 7.58 11.17
CA GLU A 158 13.61 6.30 11.54
C GLU A 158 13.79 6.00 13.03
N LEU A 159 14.95 6.28 13.60
CA LEU A 159 15.20 6.14 15.04
C LEU A 159 14.24 7.01 15.87
N GLU A 160 14.00 8.27 15.46
CA GLU A 160 13.02 9.13 16.12
C GLU A 160 11.63 8.46 16.15
N MET A 161 11.20 7.90 15.02
CA MET A 161 9.94 7.15 14.95
C MET A 161 9.95 5.91 15.84
N GLN A 162 11.02 5.12 15.80
CA GLN A 162 11.14 3.90 16.62
C GLN A 162 11.02 4.22 18.12
N HIS A 163 11.68 5.28 18.58
CA HIS A 163 11.58 5.69 19.99
C HIS A 163 10.18 6.19 20.34
N TYR A 164 9.54 6.95 19.47
CA TYR A 164 8.14 7.33 19.67
C TYR A 164 7.23 6.11 19.77
N LEU A 165 7.33 5.18 18.82
CA LEU A 165 6.52 3.96 18.81
C LEU A 165 6.79 3.09 20.05
N ALA A 166 8.04 2.94 20.47
CA ALA A 166 8.39 2.17 21.66
C ALA A 166 7.71 2.74 22.92
N ALA A 167 7.77 4.05 23.11
CA ALA A 167 7.08 4.71 24.22
C ALA A 167 5.54 4.51 24.15
N THR A 168 4.99 4.62 22.96
CA THR A 168 3.53 4.42 22.73
C THR A 168 3.14 2.96 22.96
N PHE A 169 3.92 1.97 22.54
CA PHE A 169 3.65 0.56 22.82
C PHE A 169 3.58 0.28 24.32
N GLU A 170 4.54 0.80 25.12
CA GLU A 170 4.53 0.61 26.57
C GLU A 170 3.34 1.33 27.23
N GLU A 171 3.01 2.55 26.78
CA GLU A 171 1.84 3.27 27.27
C GLU A 171 0.55 2.48 27.00
N ARG A 172 0.37 1.97 25.77
CA ARG A 172 -0.83 1.21 25.36
C ARG A 172 -0.95 -0.15 26.01
N ARG A 173 0.15 -0.75 26.46
CA ARG A 173 0.11 -1.98 27.29
C ARG A 173 -0.55 -1.73 28.65
N VAL A 174 -0.31 -0.55 29.22
CA VAL A 174 -0.84 -0.19 30.55
C VAL A 174 -2.22 0.48 30.43
N SER A 175 -2.40 1.33 29.45
CA SER A 175 -3.60 2.15 29.24
C SER A 175 -4.07 2.05 27.79
N PRO A 176 -4.79 0.98 27.41
CA PRO A 176 -5.26 0.79 26.06
C PRO A 176 -6.25 1.86 25.61
N THR A 177 -6.18 2.24 24.35
CA THR A 177 -7.11 3.14 23.66
C THR A 177 -7.70 2.43 22.44
N ASP A 178 -8.64 3.06 21.72
CA ASP A 178 -9.19 2.47 20.49
C ASP A 178 -8.34 2.82 19.27
N ASP A 179 -7.04 2.49 19.32
CA ASP A 179 -6.10 2.68 18.21
C ASP A 179 -5.48 1.36 17.74
N LEU A 180 -4.78 1.43 16.60
CA LEU A 180 -4.10 0.27 16.01
C LEU A 180 -3.02 -0.29 16.94
N ILE A 181 -2.29 0.58 17.64
CA ILE A 181 -1.21 0.17 18.54
C ILE A 181 -1.77 -0.66 19.69
N SER A 182 -2.85 -0.18 20.36
CA SER A 182 -3.51 -0.93 21.41
C SER A 182 -3.97 -2.31 20.94
N LYS A 183 -4.55 -2.38 19.76
CA LYS A 183 -5.00 -3.65 19.17
C LYS A 183 -3.81 -4.60 18.90
N LEU A 184 -2.68 -4.11 18.41
CA LEU A 184 -1.50 -4.93 18.14
C LEU A 184 -0.80 -5.44 19.40
N VAL A 185 -0.61 -4.59 20.41
CA VAL A 185 0.09 -4.99 21.65
C VAL A 185 -0.72 -5.97 22.48
N HIS A 186 -2.05 -6.06 22.29
CA HIS A 186 -2.97 -6.97 22.97
C HIS A 186 -3.51 -8.10 22.10
N ALA A 187 -3.08 -8.21 20.82
CA ALA A 187 -3.65 -9.15 19.87
C ALA A 187 -3.20 -10.61 20.07
N GLY A 188 -2.22 -10.89 20.92
CA GLY A 188 -1.78 -12.25 21.27
C GLY A 188 -2.87 -13.05 21.97
N GLY A 189 -2.99 -14.37 21.69
CA GLY A 189 -3.83 -15.28 22.46
C GLY A 189 -3.18 -15.68 23.79
N GLU A 190 -3.93 -16.35 24.68
CA GLU A 190 -3.43 -16.81 25.99
C GLU A 190 -2.21 -17.74 25.86
N ASP A 191 -2.13 -18.50 24.78
CA ASP A 191 -1.05 -19.48 24.49
C ASP A 191 0.01 -18.92 23.50
N GLU A 192 -0.12 -17.69 23.03
CA GLU A 192 0.80 -17.09 22.06
C GLU A 192 1.74 -16.11 22.74
N ARG A 193 3.05 -16.29 22.53
CA ARG A 193 4.07 -15.31 22.96
C ARG A 193 3.73 -13.93 22.36
N PRO A 194 3.66 -12.85 23.17
CA PRO A 194 3.50 -11.49 22.64
C PRO A 194 4.59 -11.13 21.64
N LEU A 195 4.30 -10.19 20.76
CA LEU A 195 5.32 -9.63 19.88
C LEU A 195 6.40 -8.91 20.71
N SER A 196 7.67 -9.23 20.46
CA SER A 196 8.79 -8.48 21.01
C SER A 196 8.82 -7.05 20.45
N MET A 197 9.60 -6.16 21.08
CA MET A 197 9.74 -4.79 20.59
C MET A 197 10.28 -4.75 19.14
N HIS A 198 11.25 -5.61 18.78
CA HIS A 198 11.77 -5.72 17.41
C HIS A 198 10.66 -6.13 16.41
N GLU A 199 9.83 -7.11 16.80
CA GLU A 199 8.71 -7.57 15.97
C GLU A 199 7.62 -6.50 15.83
N LEU A 200 7.29 -5.77 16.91
CA LEU A 200 6.34 -4.64 16.87
C LEU A 200 6.84 -3.54 15.96
N GLN A 201 8.11 -3.11 16.13
CA GLN A 201 8.72 -2.07 15.29
C GLN A 201 8.72 -2.48 13.81
N SER A 202 9.16 -3.69 13.49
CA SER A 202 9.21 -4.19 12.12
C SER A 202 7.82 -4.35 11.50
N THR A 203 6.84 -4.84 12.27
CA THR A 203 5.45 -4.94 11.82
C THR A 203 4.86 -3.56 11.54
N MET A 204 5.10 -2.58 12.42
CA MET A 204 4.63 -1.21 12.21
C MET A 204 5.25 -0.55 10.99
N CYS A 205 6.57 -0.70 10.78
CA CYS A 205 7.23 -0.21 9.56
C CYS A 205 6.58 -0.80 8.29
N GLN A 206 6.28 -2.11 8.28
CA GLN A 206 5.62 -2.75 7.14
C GLN A 206 4.20 -2.22 6.93
N LEU A 207 3.40 -2.08 8.00
CA LEU A 207 2.02 -1.58 7.91
C LEU A 207 1.98 -0.13 7.41
N ILE A 208 2.89 0.73 7.91
CA ILE A 208 3.02 2.13 7.45
C ILE A 208 3.38 2.16 5.96
N ALA A 209 4.44 1.46 5.55
CA ALA A 209 4.90 1.47 4.16
C ALA A 209 3.83 0.90 3.21
N ALA A 210 3.20 -0.21 3.59
CA ALA A 210 2.19 -0.88 2.74
C ALA A 210 0.90 -0.06 2.60
N GLY A 211 0.42 0.55 3.69
CA GLY A 211 -0.85 1.28 3.70
C GLY A 211 -0.76 2.70 3.11
N TYR A 212 0.41 3.32 3.15
CA TYR A 212 0.59 4.71 2.75
C TYR A 212 0.72 4.86 1.23
N ASP A 213 1.82 4.39 0.62
CA ASP A 213 2.13 4.64 -0.79
C ASP A 213 1.15 3.97 -1.77
N THR A 214 0.63 2.80 -1.44
CA THR A 214 -0.29 2.07 -2.32
C THR A 214 -1.64 2.75 -2.44
N THR A 215 -2.18 3.28 -1.34
CA THR A 215 -3.46 4.00 -1.32
C THR A 215 -3.33 5.36 -2.02
N ILE A 216 -2.20 6.08 -1.80
CA ILE A 216 -1.88 7.31 -2.55
C ILE A 216 -1.89 7.04 -4.05
N SER A 217 -1.22 5.97 -4.47
CA SER A 217 -1.17 5.56 -5.87
C SER A 217 -2.57 5.27 -6.42
N ALA A 218 -3.38 4.49 -5.70
CA ALA A 218 -4.73 4.13 -6.13
C ALA A 218 -5.66 5.34 -6.26
N LEU A 219 -5.57 6.31 -5.33
CA LEU A 219 -6.35 7.56 -5.39
C LEU A 219 -5.94 8.40 -6.60
N GLY A 220 -4.64 8.65 -6.77
CA GLY A 220 -4.13 9.44 -7.89
C GLY A 220 -4.47 8.83 -9.24
N THR A 221 -4.20 7.54 -9.39
CA THR A 221 -4.46 6.79 -10.63
C THR A 221 -5.96 6.63 -10.88
N GLY A 222 -6.77 6.41 -9.84
CA GLY A 222 -8.23 6.32 -9.99
C GLY A 222 -8.85 7.59 -10.54
N LEU A 223 -8.47 8.77 -10.03
CA LEU A 223 -8.94 10.04 -10.59
C LEU A 223 -8.42 10.25 -12.02
N TRP A 224 -7.16 9.93 -12.28
CA TRP A 224 -6.61 9.97 -13.63
C TRP A 224 -7.40 9.12 -14.62
N LEU A 225 -7.81 7.90 -14.25
CA LEU A 225 -8.61 7.03 -15.10
C LEU A 225 -9.99 7.66 -15.39
N LEU A 226 -10.62 8.30 -14.41
CA LEU A 226 -11.88 9.02 -14.67
C LEU A 226 -11.70 10.19 -15.64
N LEU A 227 -10.57 10.92 -15.56
CA LEU A 227 -10.26 12.00 -16.50
C LEU A 227 -9.94 11.49 -17.90
N ARG A 228 -9.33 10.32 -18.00
CA ARG A 228 -9.00 9.65 -19.27
C ARG A 228 -10.21 9.03 -19.96
N PHE A 229 -11.21 8.60 -19.17
CA PHE A 229 -12.43 7.94 -19.64
C PHE A 229 -13.67 8.73 -19.18
N PRO A 230 -13.94 9.91 -19.79
CA PRO A 230 -15.01 10.82 -19.34
C PRO A 230 -16.41 10.20 -19.40
N GLU A 231 -16.64 9.24 -20.28
CA GLU A 231 -17.89 8.49 -20.34
C GLU A 231 -18.10 7.62 -19.08
N GLN A 232 -17.02 7.08 -18.52
CA GLN A 232 -17.08 6.32 -17.27
C GLN A 232 -17.28 7.28 -16.07
N MET A 233 -16.66 8.45 -16.08
CA MET A 233 -16.93 9.48 -15.06
C MET A 233 -18.40 9.91 -15.08
N ALA A 234 -18.97 10.21 -16.24
CA ALA A 234 -20.39 10.58 -16.38
C ALA A 234 -21.32 9.47 -15.87
N LYS A 235 -20.97 8.21 -16.15
CA LYS A 235 -21.73 7.04 -15.70
C LYS A 235 -21.67 6.90 -14.16
N LEU A 236 -20.49 7.08 -13.56
CA LEU A 236 -20.32 7.01 -12.10
C LEU A 236 -21.09 8.13 -11.39
N ARG A 237 -21.11 9.36 -11.97
CA ARG A 237 -21.89 10.48 -11.44
C ARG A 237 -23.39 10.20 -11.50
N SER A 238 -23.89 9.65 -12.62
CA SER A 238 -25.31 9.31 -12.78
C SER A 238 -25.75 8.14 -11.89
N ASN A 239 -24.82 7.25 -11.53
CA ASN A 239 -25.10 6.10 -10.67
C ASN A 239 -23.96 5.89 -9.64
N PRO A 240 -24.00 6.57 -8.49
CA PRO A 240 -22.96 6.45 -7.45
C PRO A 240 -22.80 5.04 -6.88
N THR A 241 -23.78 4.14 -7.06
CA THR A 241 -23.66 2.74 -6.59
C THR A 241 -22.57 1.97 -7.33
N LEU A 242 -22.08 2.47 -8.45
CA LEU A 242 -20.98 1.88 -9.24
C LEU A 242 -19.59 2.14 -8.64
N VAL A 243 -19.46 2.95 -7.58
CA VAL A 243 -18.15 3.31 -6.99
C VAL A 243 -17.30 2.09 -6.66
N ARG A 244 -17.88 1.04 -6.11
CA ARG A 244 -17.18 -0.20 -5.80
C ARG A 244 -16.66 -0.91 -7.05
N GLY A 245 -17.46 -0.95 -8.11
CA GLY A 245 -17.05 -1.49 -9.41
C GLY A 245 -15.94 -0.66 -10.06
N PHE A 246 -16.06 0.67 -9.97
CA PHE A 246 -15.04 1.60 -10.42
C PHE A 246 -13.71 1.37 -9.68
N VAL A 247 -13.71 1.26 -8.36
CA VAL A 247 -12.49 1.02 -7.57
C VAL A 247 -11.85 -0.33 -7.94
N ALA A 248 -12.67 -1.40 -8.06
CA ALA A 248 -12.16 -2.71 -8.46
C ALA A 248 -11.55 -2.71 -9.87
N GLU A 249 -12.19 -2.04 -10.82
CA GLU A 249 -11.68 -1.95 -12.21
C GLU A 249 -10.45 -1.03 -12.30
N SER A 250 -10.39 0.04 -11.50
CA SER A 250 -9.19 0.91 -11.41
C SER A 250 -7.98 0.11 -10.92
N LEU A 251 -8.15 -0.69 -9.88
CA LEU A 251 -7.10 -1.56 -9.33
C LEU A 251 -6.69 -2.67 -10.31
N ARG A 252 -7.62 -3.17 -11.13
CA ARG A 252 -7.29 -4.09 -12.21
C ARG A 252 -6.49 -3.41 -13.31
N TYR A 253 -6.98 -2.26 -13.78
CA TYR A 253 -6.44 -1.56 -14.95
C TYR A 253 -5.07 -0.95 -14.66
N GLU A 254 -4.92 -0.33 -13.51
CA GLU A 254 -3.66 0.29 -13.05
C GLU A 254 -3.38 -0.09 -11.60
N ALA A 255 -2.88 -1.30 -11.40
CA ALA A 255 -2.55 -1.78 -10.05
C ALA A 255 -1.46 -0.90 -9.40
N PRO A 256 -1.63 -0.41 -8.17
CA PRO A 256 -0.57 0.30 -7.45
C PRO A 256 0.69 -0.56 -7.31
N VAL A 257 0.54 -1.82 -6.90
CA VAL A 257 1.64 -2.78 -6.84
C VAL A 257 1.71 -3.55 -8.15
N GLN A 258 2.78 -3.33 -8.90
CA GLN A 258 2.99 -3.91 -10.22
C GLN A 258 3.50 -5.35 -10.18
N GLY A 259 4.02 -5.80 -9.05
CA GLY A 259 4.48 -7.17 -8.87
C GLY A 259 5.27 -7.36 -7.58
N MET A 260 5.50 -8.63 -7.23
CA MET A 260 6.23 -9.02 -6.03
C MET A 260 7.30 -10.07 -6.36
N PHE A 261 8.43 -9.97 -5.68
CA PHE A 261 9.53 -10.90 -5.83
C PHE A 261 9.35 -12.14 -4.97
N ARG A 262 9.90 -13.25 -5.46
CA ARG A 262 10.06 -14.53 -4.76
C ARG A 262 11.40 -15.15 -5.17
N VAL A 263 11.86 -16.11 -4.37
CA VAL A 263 13.01 -16.95 -4.76
C VAL A 263 12.54 -18.39 -4.87
N ALA A 264 12.87 -19.05 -5.99
CA ALA A 264 12.59 -20.47 -6.18
C ALA A 264 13.44 -21.30 -5.19
N THR A 265 12.80 -22.14 -4.40
CA THR A 265 13.46 -23.03 -3.40
C THR A 265 13.89 -24.36 -3.98
N ARG A 266 13.48 -24.66 -5.22
CA ARG A 266 13.81 -25.85 -6.00
C ARG A 266 13.65 -25.56 -7.50
N ASP A 267 14.15 -26.45 -8.33
CA ASP A 267 13.86 -26.39 -9.77
C ASP A 267 12.36 -26.54 -10.01
N VAL A 268 11.78 -25.69 -10.82
CA VAL A 268 10.35 -25.67 -11.13
C VAL A 268 10.10 -25.24 -12.56
N GLU A 269 9.12 -25.86 -13.21
CA GLU A 269 8.69 -25.49 -14.56
C GLU A 269 7.42 -24.61 -14.48
N ILE A 270 7.46 -23.44 -15.13
CA ILE A 270 6.27 -22.60 -15.35
C ILE A 270 6.11 -22.38 -16.86
N ALA A 271 4.97 -22.78 -17.39
CA ALA A 271 4.63 -22.56 -18.80
C ALA A 271 5.69 -23.03 -19.81
N GLY A 272 6.30 -24.19 -19.56
CA GLY A 272 7.35 -24.76 -20.42
C GLY A 272 8.74 -24.14 -20.21
N THR A 273 8.91 -23.25 -19.23
CA THR A 273 10.20 -22.66 -18.88
C THR A 273 10.68 -23.21 -17.55
N MET A 274 11.86 -23.86 -17.57
CA MET A 274 12.53 -24.31 -16.35
C MET A 274 13.13 -23.14 -15.59
N ILE A 275 12.79 -22.99 -14.34
CA ILE A 275 13.31 -22.00 -13.39
C ILE A 275 14.18 -22.74 -12.38
N PRO A 276 15.50 -22.56 -12.41
CA PRO A 276 16.40 -23.23 -11.46
C PRO A 276 16.18 -22.76 -10.02
N GLU A 277 16.49 -23.64 -9.06
CA GLU A 277 16.62 -23.30 -7.64
C GLU A 277 17.46 -22.05 -7.42
N GLY A 278 17.10 -21.22 -6.44
CA GLY A 278 17.77 -19.97 -6.12
C GLY A 278 17.50 -18.83 -7.10
N SER A 279 16.69 -19.02 -8.13
CA SER A 279 16.33 -17.96 -9.07
C SER A 279 15.42 -16.91 -8.44
N LEU A 280 15.72 -15.62 -8.68
CA LEU A 280 14.79 -14.53 -8.41
C LEU A 280 13.67 -14.54 -9.45
N VAL A 281 12.42 -14.59 -8.99
CA VAL A 281 11.23 -14.63 -9.84
C VAL A 281 10.28 -13.50 -9.43
N MET A 282 9.73 -12.78 -10.40
CA MET A 282 8.74 -11.72 -10.17
C MET A 282 7.38 -12.13 -10.71
N ALA A 283 6.37 -12.21 -9.84
CA ALA A 283 4.98 -12.24 -10.29
C ALA A 283 4.57 -10.83 -10.72
N ARG A 284 4.32 -10.61 -12.03
CA ARG A 284 4.02 -9.29 -12.59
C ARG A 284 2.51 -9.04 -12.61
N PHE A 285 1.96 -8.50 -11.51
CA PHE A 285 0.52 -8.29 -11.32
C PHE A 285 -0.08 -7.32 -12.33
N GLY A 286 0.63 -6.23 -12.65
CA GLY A 286 0.16 -5.28 -13.66
C GLY A 286 -0.07 -5.94 -15.02
N ALA A 287 0.84 -6.82 -15.47
CA ALA A 287 0.66 -7.58 -16.72
C ALA A 287 -0.42 -8.66 -16.59
N ALA A 288 -0.44 -9.39 -15.48
CA ALA A 288 -1.43 -10.44 -15.21
C ALA A 288 -2.87 -9.88 -15.20
N ASN A 289 -3.06 -8.66 -14.72
CA ASN A 289 -4.36 -7.98 -14.74
C ASN A 289 -4.81 -7.56 -16.15
N HIS A 290 -3.94 -7.65 -17.14
CA HIS A 290 -4.24 -7.42 -18.56
C HIS A 290 -4.19 -8.70 -19.40
N ASP A 291 -4.15 -9.87 -18.77
CA ASP A 291 -4.17 -11.15 -19.47
C ASP A 291 -5.52 -11.38 -20.16
N PRO A 292 -5.56 -11.48 -21.53
CA PRO A 292 -6.80 -11.68 -22.27
C PRO A 292 -7.46 -13.04 -21.99
N SER A 293 -6.70 -14.03 -21.51
CA SER A 293 -7.25 -15.32 -21.10
C SER A 293 -8.12 -15.21 -19.85
N LYS A 294 -7.90 -14.19 -19.02
CA LYS A 294 -8.67 -13.93 -17.79
C LYS A 294 -9.67 -12.80 -17.95
N PHE A 295 -9.29 -11.71 -18.62
CA PHE A 295 -10.09 -10.51 -18.77
C PHE A 295 -10.36 -10.24 -20.25
N ALA A 296 -11.59 -10.47 -20.71
CA ALA A 296 -11.97 -10.11 -22.08
C ALA A 296 -11.76 -8.61 -22.31
N CYS A 297 -11.19 -8.22 -23.47
CA CYS A 297 -10.85 -6.84 -23.79
C CYS A 297 -10.11 -6.13 -22.64
N PRO A 298 -8.92 -6.63 -22.20
CA PRO A 298 -8.29 -6.20 -20.95
C PRO A 298 -7.88 -4.72 -20.95
N HIS A 299 -7.70 -4.10 -22.12
CA HIS A 299 -7.36 -2.68 -22.30
C HIS A 299 -8.58 -1.76 -22.38
N GLN A 300 -9.80 -2.29 -22.24
CA GLN A 300 -11.01 -1.50 -22.05
C GLN A 300 -11.23 -1.29 -20.55
N PHE A 301 -11.34 -0.02 -20.15
CA PHE A 301 -11.72 0.35 -18.78
C PHE A 301 -13.26 0.30 -18.67
N ASP A 302 -13.78 -0.60 -17.84
CA ASP A 302 -15.22 -0.83 -17.68
C ASP A 302 -15.56 -1.12 -16.22
N MET A 303 -16.12 -0.14 -15.53
CA MET A 303 -16.46 -0.27 -14.10
C MET A 303 -17.60 -1.28 -13.81
N GLU A 304 -18.30 -1.76 -14.83
CA GLU A 304 -19.30 -2.83 -14.71
C GLU A 304 -18.74 -4.22 -15.08
N ARG A 305 -17.44 -4.32 -15.28
CA ARG A 305 -16.76 -5.60 -15.55
C ARG A 305 -17.03 -6.59 -14.42
N LYS A 306 -17.75 -7.69 -14.75
CA LYS A 306 -18.21 -8.68 -13.76
C LYS A 306 -17.08 -9.35 -12.99
N ASN A 307 -15.92 -9.53 -13.61
CA ASN A 307 -14.75 -10.19 -13.01
C ASN A 307 -13.61 -9.21 -12.65
N ALA A 308 -13.87 -7.90 -12.54
CA ALA A 308 -12.85 -6.93 -12.12
C ALA A 308 -12.15 -7.35 -10.83
N GLY A 309 -12.89 -7.82 -9.83
CA GLY A 309 -12.35 -8.27 -8.54
C GLY A 309 -11.45 -9.52 -8.57
N ALA A 310 -11.27 -10.16 -9.74
CA ALA A 310 -10.31 -11.25 -9.92
C ALA A 310 -8.87 -10.75 -10.16
N HIS A 311 -8.65 -9.43 -10.10
CA HIS A 311 -7.33 -8.83 -10.24
C HIS A 311 -6.36 -9.27 -9.14
N LEU A 312 -5.03 -9.18 -9.42
CA LEU A 312 -3.97 -9.51 -8.47
C LEU A 312 -3.36 -8.28 -7.77
N ALA A 313 -4.01 -7.11 -7.81
CA ALA A 313 -3.49 -5.89 -7.16
C ALA A 313 -3.30 -6.04 -5.64
N PHE A 314 -4.07 -6.92 -4.99
CA PHE A 314 -3.91 -7.29 -3.58
C PHE A 314 -3.11 -8.58 -3.37
N GLY A 315 -2.43 -9.09 -4.39
CA GLY A 315 -1.77 -10.39 -4.34
C GLY A 315 -2.74 -11.56 -4.27
N ASN A 316 -2.24 -12.72 -3.83
CA ASN A 316 -3.02 -13.93 -3.58
C ASN A 316 -2.25 -14.86 -2.62
N GLY A 317 -2.88 -15.97 -2.16
CA GLY A 317 -2.27 -16.94 -1.24
C GLY A 317 -2.14 -16.41 0.18
N ILE A 318 -1.17 -16.93 0.92
CA ILE A 318 -0.96 -16.61 2.34
C ILE A 318 -0.61 -15.13 2.58
N HIS A 319 0.05 -14.49 1.60
CA HIS A 319 0.38 -13.06 1.62
C HIS A 319 -0.69 -12.15 1.00
N PHE A 320 -1.92 -12.64 0.81
CA PHE A 320 -3.04 -11.79 0.38
C PHE A 320 -3.16 -10.56 1.29
N CYS A 321 -3.34 -9.37 0.70
CA CYS A 321 -3.27 -8.08 1.39
C CYS A 321 -4.17 -8.03 2.64
N VAL A 322 -3.56 -7.84 3.80
CA VAL A 322 -4.29 -7.73 5.08
C VAL A 322 -5.09 -6.43 5.16
N GLY A 323 -4.57 -5.34 4.57
CA GLY A 323 -5.21 -4.01 4.54
C GLY A 323 -6.27 -3.84 3.46
N ARG A 324 -6.62 -4.91 2.68
CA ARG A 324 -7.55 -4.80 1.55
C ARG A 324 -8.88 -4.16 1.92
N LEU A 325 -9.47 -4.54 3.06
CA LEU A 325 -10.77 -4.01 3.47
C LEU A 325 -10.68 -2.50 3.74
N LEU A 326 -9.62 -2.07 4.43
CA LEU A 326 -9.39 -0.64 4.71
C LEU A 326 -9.12 0.14 3.43
N ALA A 327 -8.24 -0.35 2.56
CA ALA A 327 -7.94 0.32 1.29
C ALA A 327 -9.17 0.47 0.40
N MET A 328 -10.03 -0.56 0.30
CA MET A 328 -11.29 -0.47 -0.43
C MET A 328 -12.22 0.59 0.17
N GLU A 329 -12.37 0.63 1.51
CA GLU A 329 -13.19 1.61 2.19
C GLU A 329 -12.69 3.04 2.01
N GLU A 330 -11.37 3.25 2.10
CA GLU A 330 -10.76 4.57 1.85
C GLU A 330 -11.03 5.04 0.42
N LEU A 331 -10.84 4.17 -0.57
CA LEU A 331 -11.05 4.50 -1.98
C LEU A 331 -12.53 4.75 -2.29
N GLU A 332 -13.43 3.85 -1.87
CA GLU A 332 -14.87 3.97 -2.12
C GLU A 332 -15.44 5.25 -1.47
N THR A 333 -15.07 5.52 -0.22
CA THR A 333 -15.48 6.73 0.52
C THR A 333 -14.91 8.00 -0.12
N ALA A 334 -13.61 8.01 -0.42
CA ALA A 334 -12.94 9.17 -1.01
C ALA A 334 -13.56 9.57 -2.35
N PHE A 335 -13.75 8.61 -3.27
CA PHE A 335 -14.34 8.90 -4.59
C PHE A 335 -15.82 9.27 -4.49
N SER A 336 -16.58 8.65 -3.59
CA SER A 336 -17.97 9.03 -3.36
C SER A 336 -18.10 10.50 -2.93
N ILE A 337 -17.27 10.92 -1.98
CA ILE A 337 -17.28 12.31 -1.48
C ILE A 337 -16.74 13.26 -2.53
N LEU A 338 -15.63 12.94 -3.16
CA LEU A 338 -15.01 13.79 -4.19
C LEU A 338 -16.01 14.12 -5.31
N LEU A 339 -16.68 13.10 -5.86
CA LEU A 339 -17.61 13.26 -6.96
C LEU A 339 -18.95 13.87 -6.54
N SER A 340 -19.32 13.81 -5.26
CA SER A 340 -20.50 14.51 -4.74
C SER A 340 -20.27 16.00 -4.51
N ARG A 341 -19.02 16.44 -4.43
CA ARG A 341 -18.65 17.82 -4.08
C ARG A 341 -18.03 18.61 -5.23
N LEU A 342 -17.34 17.93 -6.14
CA LEU A 342 -16.64 18.54 -7.28
C LEU A 342 -17.29 18.14 -8.59
N ASP A 343 -17.54 19.11 -9.46
CA ASP A 343 -18.06 18.89 -10.81
C ASP A 343 -17.08 19.44 -11.87
N ASP A 344 -17.31 19.13 -13.15
CA ASP A 344 -16.49 19.57 -14.28
C ASP A 344 -14.97 19.35 -14.08
N ILE A 345 -14.61 18.23 -13.44
CA ILE A 345 -13.20 17.93 -13.12
C ILE A 345 -12.44 17.73 -14.43
N THR A 346 -11.37 18.52 -14.61
CA THR A 346 -10.49 18.49 -15.78
C THR A 346 -9.02 18.65 -15.35
N LEU A 347 -8.08 18.30 -16.22
CA LEU A 347 -6.67 18.65 -15.98
C LEU A 347 -6.50 20.16 -16.03
N ALA A 348 -5.76 20.72 -15.06
CA ALA A 348 -5.47 22.17 -15.02
C ALA A 348 -4.55 22.60 -16.17
N GLN A 349 -3.73 21.68 -16.69
CA GLN A 349 -2.87 21.88 -17.87
C GLN A 349 -2.71 20.56 -18.62
N PRO A 350 -2.54 20.61 -19.95
CA PRO A 350 -2.24 19.40 -20.72
C PRO A 350 -0.95 18.76 -20.22
N LEU A 351 -1.01 17.52 -19.79
CA LEU A 351 0.17 16.72 -19.45
C LEU A 351 0.36 15.70 -20.57
N PRO A 352 1.38 15.84 -21.45
CA PRO A 352 1.61 14.90 -22.54
C PRO A 352 1.88 13.49 -22.02
N ASP A 353 2.64 13.39 -20.91
CA ASP A 353 2.88 12.16 -20.16
C ASP A 353 2.80 12.48 -18.68
N LEU A 354 1.96 11.75 -17.94
CA LEU A 354 1.88 11.93 -16.49
C LEU A 354 3.20 11.52 -15.84
N PRO A 355 3.81 12.41 -15.04
CA PRO A 355 5.05 12.08 -14.36
C PRO A 355 4.79 11.03 -13.28
N HIS A 356 5.37 9.85 -13.46
CA HIS A 356 5.35 8.78 -12.47
C HIS A 356 6.56 8.85 -11.55
N LYS A 357 6.39 8.37 -10.32
CA LYS A 357 7.52 8.14 -9.42
C LYS A 357 8.32 6.93 -9.94
N MET A 358 9.63 7.05 -9.93
CA MET A 358 10.49 5.88 -10.21
C MET A 358 10.43 4.95 -8.99
N HIS A 359 9.84 3.77 -9.17
CA HIS A 359 9.77 2.73 -8.16
C HIS A 359 9.77 1.35 -8.83
N PRO A 360 10.52 0.35 -8.34
CA PRO A 360 10.65 -0.95 -9.00
C PRO A 360 9.34 -1.75 -9.03
N THR A 361 8.49 -1.56 -8.06
CA THR A 361 7.26 -2.36 -7.90
C THR A 361 5.98 -1.53 -7.71
N ILE A 362 6.06 -0.23 -7.44
CA ILE A 362 4.86 0.63 -7.26
C ILE A 362 4.73 1.58 -8.45
N HIS A 363 3.52 1.69 -8.98
CA HIS A 363 3.15 2.62 -10.04
C HIS A 363 2.33 3.77 -9.45
N SER A 364 2.93 4.95 -9.31
CA SER A 364 2.32 6.10 -8.65
C SER A 364 2.60 7.39 -9.41
N LEU A 365 1.58 8.24 -9.53
CA LEU A 365 1.73 9.58 -10.09
C LEU A 365 2.56 10.47 -9.14
N LYS A 366 3.37 11.36 -9.70
CA LYS A 366 4.06 12.41 -8.92
C LYS A 366 3.12 13.56 -8.59
N GLU A 367 2.30 13.93 -9.57
CA GLU A 367 1.39 15.07 -9.50
C GLU A 367 0.18 14.84 -10.41
N LEU A 368 -0.94 15.48 -10.07
CA LEU A 368 -2.18 15.51 -10.87
C LEU A 368 -2.90 16.84 -10.63
N PRO A 369 -2.46 17.93 -11.30
CA PRO A 369 -3.11 19.23 -11.17
C PRO A 369 -4.48 19.21 -11.88
N ILE A 370 -5.53 19.55 -11.14
CA ILE A 370 -6.91 19.55 -11.63
C ILE A 370 -7.58 20.90 -11.43
N ARG A 371 -8.59 21.19 -12.29
CA ARG A 371 -9.60 22.23 -12.11
C ARG A 371 -10.96 21.60 -12.02
N PHE A 372 -11.85 22.25 -11.33
CA PHE A 372 -13.20 21.77 -11.08
C PHE A 372 -14.13 22.94 -10.73
N THR A 373 -15.43 22.67 -10.77
CA THR A 373 -16.46 23.51 -10.18
C THR A 373 -17.00 22.88 -8.92
N LYS A 374 -17.57 23.68 -8.02
CA LYS A 374 -18.26 23.17 -6.84
C LYS A 374 -19.66 22.70 -7.24
N VAL A 375 -20.05 21.53 -6.79
CA VAL A 375 -21.45 21.07 -6.94
C VAL A 375 -22.37 22.04 -6.21
N ALA A 376 -23.42 22.52 -6.90
CA ALA A 376 -24.38 23.51 -6.40
C ALA A 376 -25.23 22.99 -5.23
#